data_f31db13d10d4238c9e4873b70313710e
#
_entry.id   f31db13d10d4238c9e4873b70313710e
#
_cell.length_a   1.000
_cell.length_b   1.000
_cell.length_c   1.000
_cell.angle_alpha   90.00
_cell.angle_beta   90.00
_cell.angle_gamma   90.00
#
_symmetry.space_group_name_H-M   'P 1'
#
loop_
_entity.id
_entity.type
_entity.pdbx_description
1 polymer ?
#
loop_
_entity_poly.entity_id
_entity_poly.type
_entity_poly.pdbx_seq_one_letter_code
_entity_poly.pdbx_strand_id
1 'polypeptide(L)'
;SDNLIVLYLFWELTSISSFLLIGYWYHRERSRYGARKSMMITVFGGLMMLGGFILLHIMSDSFSIRAIIRDADVISNNSLFIPAMILVLLGAFTKSAQVPFHIWLPDAMEAPTPVSAYLHSATMVKAGIYIVARFTPLFASSGVWFWTVSLVGITTLFWGSLNATKKNDLKAILAYSTI
;
A
#
# COMPACT_ATOMS: atom_id res chain seq x y z
N SER A 1 1.64 10.15 -12.89
CA SER A 1 0.42 10.23 -13.70
C SER A 1 -0.64 11.06 -12.99
N ASP A 2 -1.44 11.80 -13.73
CA ASP A 2 -2.61 12.52 -13.20
C ASP A 2 -3.91 11.71 -13.41
N ASN A 3 -3.83 10.52 -13.99
CA ASN A 3 -4.99 9.67 -14.25
C ASN A 3 -5.00 8.47 -13.31
N LEU A 4 -6.15 8.22 -12.65
CA LEU A 4 -6.36 7.13 -11.69
C LEU A 4 -6.13 5.75 -12.30
N ILE A 5 -6.61 5.51 -13.54
CA ILE A 5 -6.47 4.21 -14.20
C ILE A 5 -5.02 3.94 -14.58
N VAL A 6 -4.32 4.96 -15.11
CA VAL A 6 -2.89 4.84 -15.43
C VAL A 6 -2.07 4.61 -14.16
N LEU A 7 -2.40 5.30 -13.07
CA LEU A 7 -1.77 5.08 -11.76
C LEU A 7 -1.98 3.62 -11.30
N TYR A 8 -3.21 3.10 -11.42
CA TYR A 8 -3.55 1.73 -11.06
C TYR A 8 -2.79 0.69 -11.92
N LEU A 9 -2.69 0.91 -13.23
CA LEU A 9 -1.92 0.01 -14.11
C LEU A 9 -0.46 -0.11 -13.65
N PHE A 10 0.22 1.01 -13.41
CA PHE A 10 1.59 0.97 -12.91
C PHE A 10 1.69 0.40 -11.50
N TRP A 11 0.67 0.61 -10.66
CA TRP A 11 0.56 -0.01 -9.35
C TRP A 11 0.56 -1.54 -9.42
N GLU A 12 -0.24 -2.12 -10.31
CA GLU A 12 -0.28 -3.58 -10.49
C GLU A 12 0.97 -4.14 -11.18
N LEU A 13 1.55 -3.39 -12.14
CA LEU A 13 2.84 -3.77 -12.72
C LEU A 13 3.94 -3.89 -11.67
N THR A 14 3.93 -3.02 -10.63
CA THR A 14 4.88 -3.16 -9.52
C THR A 14 4.58 -4.40 -8.65
N SER A 15 3.33 -4.81 -8.50
CA SER A 15 2.96 -6.04 -7.78
C SER A 15 3.48 -7.28 -8.51
N ILE A 16 3.28 -7.35 -9.83
CA ILE A 16 3.75 -8.46 -10.68
C ILE A 16 5.29 -8.52 -10.69
N SER A 17 5.95 -7.38 -10.90
CA SER A 17 7.41 -7.30 -10.90
C SER A 17 8.00 -7.74 -9.55
N SER A 18 7.36 -7.32 -8.45
CA SER A 18 7.78 -7.72 -7.11
C SER A 18 7.60 -9.21 -6.87
N PHE A 19 6.51 -9.80 -7.34
CA PHE A 19 6.29 -11.24 -7.28
C PHE A 19 7.41 -12.02 -7.96
N LEU A 20 7.79 -11.63 -9.18
CA LEU A 20 8.87 -12.27 -9.94
C LEU A 20 10.23 -12.11 -9.23
N LEU A 21 10.50 -10.94 -8.69
CA LEU A 21 11.76 -10.65 -8.00
C LEU A 21 11.86 -11.36 -6.64
N ILE A 22 10.77 -11.43 -5.85
CA ILE A 22 10.75 -12.18 -4.59
C ILE A 22 10.89 -13.68 -4.87
N GLY A 23 10.25 -14.17 -5.94
CA GLY A 23 10.31 -15.54 -6.40
C GLY A 23 11.59 -15.91 -7.15
N TYR A 24 12.63 -15.07 -7.18
CA TYR A 24 13.88 -15.30 -7.93
C TYR A 24 14.49 -16.68 -7.65
N TRP A 25 14.55 -17.08 -6.37
CA TRP A 25 14.99 -18.41 -5.96
C TRP A 25 13.82 -19.41 -5.98
N TYR A 26 13.15 -19.59 -7.14
CA TYR A 26 11.94 -20.41 -7.28
C TYR A 26 12.10 -21.86 -6.82
N HIS A 27 13.31 -22.41 -6.78
CA HIS A 27 13.62 -23.74 -6.24
C HIS A 27 13.41 -23.81 -4.72
N ARG A 28 13.52 -22.69 -4.01
CA ARG A 28 13.33 -22.63 -2.56
C ARG A 28 11.86 -22.46 -2.23
N GLU A 29 11.33 -23.35 -1.41
CA GLU A 29 9.92 -23.30 -1.01
C GLU A 29 9.56 -21.99 -0.31
N ARG A 30 10.41 -21.49 0.59
CA ARG A 30 10.22 -20.21 1.30
C ARG A 30 10.11 -19.02 0.35
N SER A 31 10.95 -18.97 -0.70
CA SER A 31 10.90 -17.90 -1.70
C SER A 31 9.58 -17.92 -2.49
N ARG A 32 9.11 -19.12 -2.89
CA ARG A 32 7.80 -19.27 -3.55
C ARG A 32 6.63 -18.89 -2.64
N TYR A 33 6.71 -19.27 -1.36
CA TYR A 33 5.69 -18.92 -0.38
C TYR A 33 5.62 -17.41 -0.16
N GLY A 34 6.76 -16.77 0.10
CA GLY A 34 6.86 -15.32 0.28
C GLY A 34 6.37 -14.54 -0.94
N ALA A 35 6.74 -14.98 -2.15
CA ALA A 35 6.28 -14.35 -3.39
C ALA A 35 4.75 -14.45 -3.55
N ARG A 36 4.16 -15.65 -3.38
CA ARG A 36 2.72 -15.84 -3.47
C ARG A 36 1.95 -15.04 -2.42
N LYS A 37 2.42 -15.06 -1.17
CA LYS A 37 1.79 -14.32 -0.08
C LYS A 37 1.82 -12.81 -0.32
N SER A 38 2.97 -12.28 -0.75
CA SER A 38 3.12 -10.88 -1.13
C SER A 38 2.14 -10.50 -2.26
N MET A 39 2.10 -11.30 -3.32
CA MET A 39 1.21 -11.05 -4.46
C MET A 39 -0.27 -11.07 -4.06
N MET A 40 -0.71 -12.07 -3.30
CA MET A 40 -2.11 -12.18 -2.87
C MET A 40 -2.55 -10.96 -2.06
N ILE A 41 -1.74 -10.53 -1.09
CA ILE A 41 -2.08 -9.39 -0.23
C ILE A 41 -2.06 -8.08 -1.03
N THR A 42 -1.06 -7.87 -1.87
CA THR A 42 -0.93 -6.60 -2.60
C THR A 42 -1.91 -6.47 -3.76
N VAL A 43 -2.25 -7.56 -4.45
CA VAL A 43 -3.29 -7.56 -5.49
C VAL A 43 -4.68 -7.39 -4.87
N PHE A 44 -4.97 -8.07 -3.75
CA PHE A 44 -6.21 -7.83 -3.02
C PHE A 44 -6.38 -6.34 -2.65
N GLY A 45 -5.33 -5.73 -2.07
CA GLY A 45 -5.34 -4.29 -1.77
C GLY A 45 -5.48 -3.42 -3.02
N GLY A 46 -4.85 -3.81 -4.12
CA GLY A 46 -4.96 -3.10 -5.40
C GLY A 46 -6.39 -3.13 -5.94
N LEU A 47 -7.08 -4.28 -5.86
CA LEU A 47 -8.50 -4.38 -6.24
C LEU A 47 -9.40 -3.50 -5.38
N MET A 48 -9.14 -3.42 -4.06
CA MET A 48 -9.85 -2.50 -3.17
C MET A 48 -9.62 -1.04 -3.61
N MET A 49 -8.37 -0.67 -3.89
CA MET A 49 -8.03 0.68 -4.37
C MET A 49 -8.70 1.00 -5.72
N LEU A 50 -8.78 0.04 -6.63
CA LEU A 50 -9.51 0.20 -7.89
C LEU A 50 -10.99 0.51 -7.64
N GLY A 51 -11.61 -0.24 -6.72
CA GLY A 51 -12.98 0.04 -6.27
C GLY A 51 -13.12 1.47 -5.76
N GLY A 52 -12.18 1.94 -4.93
CA GLY A 52 -12.14 3.32 -4.45
C GLY A 52 -12.01 4.34 -5.58
N PHE A 53 -11.17 4.07 -6.59
CA PHE A 53 -11.00 4.94 -7.77
C PHE A 53 -12.26 5.00 -8.64
N ILE A 54 -12.98 3.88 -8.78
CA ILE A 54 -14.27 3.84 -9.47
C ILE A 54 -15.30 4.69 -8.72
N LEU A 55 -15.39 4.59 -7.40
CA LEU A 55 -16.28 5.42 -6.59
C LEU A 55 -15.93 6.91 -6.71
N LEU A 56 -14.64 7.27 -6.70
CA LEU A 56 -14.21 8.65 -6.94
C LEU A 56 -14.62 9.13 -8.32
N HIS A 57 -14.49 8.31 -9.35
CA HIS A 57 -14.94 8.64 -10.70
C HIS A 57 -16.46 8.85 -10.76
N ILE A 58 -17.27 8.00 -10.13
CA ILE A 58 -18.72 8.14 -10.08
C ILE A 58 -19.15 9.48 -9.43
N MET A 59 -18.38 9.96 -8.44
CA MET A 59 -18.69 11.22 -7.75
C MET A 59 -18.21 12.46 -8.50
N SER A 60 -17.13 12.36 -9.30
CA SER A 60 -16.46 13.50 -9.94
C SER A 60 -16.61 13.54 -11.46
N ASP A 61 -17.14 12.47 -12.06
CA ASP A 61 -17.19 12.24 -13.51
C ASP A 61 -15.84 12.42 -14.22
N SER A 62 -14.74 12.21 -13.48
CA SER A 62 -13.38 12.39 -13.97
C SER A 62 -12.42 11.34 -13.43
N PHE A 63 -11.43 10.94 -14.24
CA PHE A 63 -10.28 10.15 -13.80
C PHE A 63 -9.04 11.00 -13.47
N SER A 64 -9.09 12.33 -13.66
CA SER A 64 -7.98 13.23 -13.33
C SER A 64 -7.93 13.48 -11.84
N ILE A 65 -6.80 13.14 -11.20
CA ILE A 65 -6.58 13.37 -9.77
C ILE A 65 -6.67 14.86 -9.43
N ARG A 66 -6.17 15.73 -10.30
CA ARG A 66 -6.23 17.19 -10.09
C ARG A 66 -7.67 17.70 -10.13
N ALA A 67 -8.49 17.21 -11.06
CA ALA A 67 -9.90 17.58 -11.15
C ALA A 67 -10.65 17.14 -9.88
N ILE A 68 -10.45 15.89 -9.44
CA ILE A 68 -11.04 15.34 -8.22
C ILE A 68 -10.66 16.14 -6.98
N ILE A 69 -9.37 16.52 -6.84
CA ILE A 69 -8.90 17.32 -5.71
C ILE A 69 -9.49 18.74 -5.76
N ARG A 70 -9.63 19.33 -6.93
CA ARG A 70 -10.24 20.67 -7.09
C ARG A 70 -11.69 20.68 -6.65
N ASP A 71 -12.43 19.61 -6.94
CA ASP A 71 -13.84 19.49 -6.64
C ASP A 71 -14.10 18.80 -5.28
N ALA A 72 -13.09 18.77 -4.39
CA ALA A 72 -13.13 18.07 -3.11
C ALA A 72 -14.29 18.47 -2.21
N ASP A 73 -14.67 19.76 -2.18
CA ASP A 73 -15.78 20.26 -1.36
C ASP A 73 -17.13 19.67 -1.78
N VAL A 74 -17.35 19.45 -3.08
CA VAL A 74 -18.56 18.82 -3.62
C VAL A 74 -18.56 17.33 -3.34
N ILE A 75 -17.41 16.68 -3.56
CA ILE A 75 -17.25 15.23 -3.38
C ILE A 75 -17.37 14.85 -1.90
N SER A 76 -16.89 15.68 -0.98
CA SER A 76 -16.91 15.39 0.47
C SER A 76 -18.32 15.27 1.06
N ASN A 77 -19.31 15.88 0.44
CA ASN A 77 -20.72 15.80 0.85
C ASN A 77 -21.46 14.57 0.31
N ASN A 78 -20.80 13.74 -0.53
CA ASN A 78 -21.42 12.56 -1.10
C ASN A 78 -21.33 11.37 -0.12
N SER A 79 -22.39 10.56 -0.05
CA SER A 79 -22.43 9.35 0.80
C SER A 79 -21.37 8.30 0.46
N LEU A 80 -20.87 8.29 -0.79
CA LEU A 80 -19.81 7.38 -1.25
C LEU A 80 -18.41 7.85 -0.89
N PHE A 81 -18.24 9.06 -0.31
CA PHE A 81 -16.94 9.62 0.01
C PHE A 81 -16.15 8.77 1.03
N ILE A 82 -16.79 8.40 2.15
CA ILE A 82 -16.15 7.58 3.18
C ILE A 82 -15.83 6.17 2.67
N PRO A 83 -16.73 5.43 1.99
CA PRO A 83 -16.38 4.17 1.35
C PRO A 83 -15.21 4.26 0.37
N ALA A 84 -15.18 5.26 -0.49
CA ALA A 84 -14.09 5.46 -1.45
C ALA A 84 -12.76 5.69 -0.72
N MET A 85 -12.75 6.53 0.30
CA MET A 85 -11.59 6.81 1.15
C MET A 85 -11.04 5.53 1.80
N ILE A 86 -11.91 4.72 2.41
CA ILE A 86 -11.51 3.46 3.08
C ILE A 86 -10.90 2.49 2.07
N LEU A 87 -11.50 2.33 0.88
CA LEU A 87 -11.01 1.45 -0.16
C LEU A 87 -9.63 1.88 -0.69
N VAL A 88 -9.41 3.18 -0.89
CA VAL A 88 -8.11 3.72 -1.29
C VAL A 88 -7.06 3.48 -0.19
N LEU A 89 -7.42 3.71 1.08
CA LEU A 89 -6.53 3.45 2.22
C LEU A 89 -6.17 1.98 2.36
N LEU A 90 -7.11 1.06 2.19
CA LEU A 90 -6.84 -0.38 2.21
C LEU A 90 -5.78 -0.75 1.17
N GLY A 91 -5.90 -0.25 -0.06
CA GLY A 91 -4.89 -0.44 -1.09
C GLY A 91 -3.51 0.11 -0.70
N ALA A 92 -3.47 1.31 -0.15
CA ALA A 92 -2.23 1.93 0.32
C ALA A 92 -1.59 1.13 1.47
N PHE A 93 -2.39 0.70 2.45
CA PHE A 93 -1.92 -0.02 3.64
C PHE A 93 -1.39 -1.43 3.32
N THR A 94 -2.02 -2.15 2.38
CA THR A 94 -1.51 -3.46 1.95
C THR A 94 -0.12 -3.36 1.33
N LYS A 95 0.11 -2.37 0.47
CA LYS A 95 1.40 -2.19 -0.21
C LYS A 95 2.47 -1.60 0.71
N SER A 96 2.08 -0.72 1.64
CA SER A 96 2.98 -0.17 2.67
C SER A 96 3.19 -1.10 3.87
N ALA A 97 2.70 -2.34 3.81
CA ALA A 97 2.84 -3.32 4.87
C ALA A 97 2.38 -2.79 6.25
N GLN A 98 1.29 -2.00 6.28
CA GLN A 98 0.71 -1.53 7.53
C GLN A 98 -0.07 -2.66 8.23
N VAL A 99 -0.15 -2.59 9.57
CA VAL A 99 -0.94 -3.55 10.35
C VAL A 99 -2.42 -3.45 9.94
N PRO A 100 -3.12 -4.59 9.66
CA PRO A 100 -2.70 -5.99 9.82
C PRO A 100 -2.00 -6.61 8.60
N PHE A 101 -1.81 -5.88 7.50
CA PHE A 101 -1.31 -6.39 6.22
C PHE A 101 0.23 -6.55 6.14
N HIS A 102 0.96 -6.28 7.22
CA HIS A 102 2.42 -6.32 7.29
C HIS A 102 3.04 -7.72 7.10
N ILE A 103 2.24 -8.76 7.23
CA ILE A 103 2.69 -10.17 7.32
C ILE A 103 3.41 -10.71 6.08
N TRP A 104 3.31 -10.04 4.94
CA TRP A 104 4.02 -10.45 3.72
C TRP A 104 5.46 -9.96 3.65
N LEU A 105 5.76 -8.82 4.29
CA LEU A 105 7.05 -8.14 4.14
C LEU A 105 8.23 -8.94 4.71
N PRO A 106 8.14 -9.55 5.92
CA PRO A 106 9.20 -10.41 6.42
C PRO A 106 9.47 -11.64 5.54
N ASP A 107 8.41 -12.27 5.00
CA ASP A 107 8.54 -13.43 4.13
C ASP A 107 9.12 -13.07 2.74
N ALA A 108 8.91 -11.84 2.29
CA ALA A 108 9.50 -11.31 1.05
C ALA A 108 11.02 -11.09 1.16
N MET A 109 11.60 -11.07 2.37
CA MET A 109 13.05 -10.93 2.58
C MET A 109 13.86 -12.17 2.17
N GLU A 110 13.22 -13.27 1.79
CA GLU A 110 13.91 -14.43 1.16
C GLU A 110 14.49 -14.10 -0.23
N ALA A 111 14.11 -12.98 -0.84
CA ALA A 111 14.69 -12.47 -2.08
C ALA A 111 16.21 -12.19 -1.93
N PRO A 112 16.99 -12.15 -3.04
CA PRO A 112 18.38 -11.70 -3.02
C PRO A 112 18.51 -10.31 -2.35
N THR A 113 19.60 -10.06 -1.63
CA THR A 113 19.77 -8.82 -0.86
C THR A 113 19.62 -7.53 -1.69
N PRO A 114 20.17 -7.42 -2.92
CA PRO A 114 19.94 -6.23 -3.74
C PRO A 114 18.46 -6.01 -4.09
N VAL A 115 17.73 -7.10 -4.36
CA VAL A 115 16.29 -7.06 -4.63
C VAL A 115 15.51 -6.62 -3.39
N SER A 116 15.85 -7.19 -2.22
CA SER A 116 15.22 -6.80 -0.96
C SER A 116 15.42 -5.32 -0.67
N ALA A 117 16.64 -4.80 -0.82
CA ALA A 117 16.94 -3.38 -0.62
C ALA A 117 16.13 -2.50 -1.58
N TYR A 118 16.07 -2.85 -2.87
CA TYR A 118 15.32 -2.09 -3.87
C TYR A 118 13.80 -2.08 -3.59
N LEU A 119 13.20 -3.25 -3.37
CA LEU A 119 11.75 -3.39 -3.21
C LEU A 119 11.25 -2.75 -1.91
N HIS A 120 11.97 -2.96 -0.80
CA HIS A 120 11.44 -2.63 0.52
C HIS A 120 11.83 -1.23 0.99
N SER A 121 13.03 -0.74 0.65
CA SER A 121 13.44 0.60 1.09
C SER A 121 13.09 1.69 0.08
N ALA A 122 13.16 1.44 -1.24
CA ALA A 122 13.10 2.48 -2.24
C ALA A 122 11.76 2.56 -3.00
N THR A 123 11.06 1.43 -3.24
CA THR A 123 9.97 1.42 -4.22
C THR A 123 8.63 0.96 -3.67
N MET A 124 8.46 -0.35 -3.41
CA MET A 124 7.14 -0.96 -3.20
C MET A 124 6.42 -0.42 -1.98
N VAL A 125 7.07 -0.39 -0.83
CA VAL A 125 6.48 0.09 0.43
C VAL A 125 6.18 1.59 0.39
N LYS A 126 7.03 2.36 -0.27
CA LYS A 126 6.85 3.82 -0.43
C LYS A 126 5.69 4.19 -1.34
N ALA A 127 5.27 3.30 -2.24
CA ALA A 127 4.14 3.55 -3.13
C ALA A 127 2.83 3.78 -2.37
N GLY A 128 2.58 3.03 -1.29
CA GLY A 128 1.38 3.25 -0.47
C GLY A 128 1.44 4.57 0.30
N ILE A 129 2.61 4.94 0.83
CA ILE A 129 2.81 6.26 1.48
C ILE A 129 2.57 7.38 0.46
N TYR A 130 3.03 7.21 -0.78
CA TYR A 130 2.78 8.16 -1.86
C TYR A 130 1.28 8.35 -2.11
N ILE A 131 0.48 7.27 -2.13
CA ILE A 131 -0.97 7.37 -2.29
C ILE A 131 -1.59 8.14 -1.13
N VAL A 132 -1.23 7.83 0.12
CA VAL A 132 -1.73 8.57 1.29
C VAL A 132 -1.42 10.06 1.15
N ALA A 133 -0.17 10.43 0.84
CA ALA A 133 0.24 11.82 0.66
C ALA A 133 -0.50 12.49 -0.51
N ARG A 134 -0.65 11.78 -1.64
CA ARG A 134 -1.29 12.32 -2.86
C ARG A 134 -2.77 12.61 -2.68
N PHE A 135 -3.47 11.78 -1.89
CA PHE A 135 -4.91 11.92 -1.64
C PHE A 135 -5.24 12.69 -0.34
N THR A 136 -4.24 13.06 0.46
CA THR A 136 -4.44 13.90 1.65
C THR A 136 -5.23 15.19 1.34
N PRO A 137 -4.93 15.97 0.27
CA PRO A 137 -5.70 17.17 -0.02
C PRO A 137 -7.19 16.93 -0.28
N LEU A 138 -7.56 15.73 -0.78
CA LEU A 138 -8.95 15.34 -0.99
C LEU A 138 -9.65 14.92 0.30
N PHE A 139 -8.98 14.13 1.13
CA PHE A 139 -9.60 13.46 2.29
C PHE A 139 -9.34 14.14 3.63
N ALA A 140 -8.45 15.15 3.69
CA ALA A 140 -8.05 15.80 4.95
C ALA A 140 -9.19 16.55 5.65
N SER A 141 -10.24 16.93 4.94
CA SER A 141 -11.45 17.53 5.50
C SER A 141 -12.23 16.56 6.41
N SER A 142 -12.03 15.25 6.23
CA SER A 142 -12.69 14.21 7.01
C SER A 142 -11.88 13.85 8.26
N GLY A 143 -12.49 13.99 9.44
CA GLY A 143 -11.89 13.50 10.69
C GLY A 143 -11.60 11.98 10.67
N VAL A 144 -12.36 11.21 9.87
CA VAL A 144 -12.15 9.77 9.70
C VAL A 144 -10.79 9.50 9.03
N TRP A 145 -10.37 10.30 8.05
CA TRP A 145 -9.04 10.20 7.45
C TRP A 145 -7.93 10.33 8.49
N PHE A 146 -7.98 11.41 9.26
CA PHE A 146 -6.97 11.69 10.28
C PHE A 146 -6.85 10.55 11.30
N TRP A 147 -7.97 10.12 11.86
CA TRP A 147 -7.97 9.05 12.86
C TRP A 147 -7.54 7.70 12.29
N THR A 148 -8.00 7.33 11.10
CA THR A 148 -7.63 6.05 10.46
C THR A 148 -6.13 6.00 10.16
N VAL A 149 -5.58 7.03 9.51
CA VAL A 149 -4.16 7.07 9.17
C VAL A 149 -3.29 7.10 10.43
N SER A 150 -3.68 7.93 11.44
CA SER A 150 -2.93 8.04 12.70
C SER A 150 -2.96 6.75 13.50
N LEU A 151 -4.12 6.14 13.71
CA LEU A 151 -4.25 4.91 14.48
C LEU A 151 -3.51 3.74 13.82
N VAL A 152 -3.66 3.56 12.51
CA VAL A 152 -2.94 2.51 11.78
C VAL A 152 -1.44 2.78 11.82
N GLY A 153 -0.99 4.01 11.62
CA GLY A 153 0.42 4.39 11.70
C GLY A 153 1.04 4.12 13.07
N ILE A 154 0.40 4.57 14.15
CA ILE A 154 0.88 4.36 15.53
C ILE A 154 0.89 2.86 15.88
N THR A 155 -0.16 2.13 15.53
CA THR A 155 -0.24 0.68 15.78
C THR A 155 0.86 -0.05 15.02
N THR A 156 1.11 0.33 13.77
CA THR A 156 2.15 -0.28 12.94
C THR A 156 3.54 0.03 13.46
N LEU A 157 3.81 1.28 13.86
CA LEU A 157 5.07 1.70 14.48
C LEU A 157 5.36 0.90 15.76
N PHE A 158 4.37 0.78 16.65
CA PHE A 158 4.52 0.02 17.88
C PHE A 158 4.77 -1.46 17.61
N TRP A 159 3.98 -2.07 16.72
CA TRP A 159 4.11 -3.48 16.36
C TRP A 159 5.44 -3.79 15.64
N GLY A 160 5.83 -2.94 14.70
CA GLY A 160 7.08 -3.07 13.96
C GLY A 160 8.30 -2.97 14.87
N SER A 161 8.36 -1.95 15.73
CA SER A 161 9.47 -1.75 16.68
C SER A 161 9.60 -2.90 17.67
N LEU A 162 8.50 -3.37 18.27
CA LEU A 162 8.52 -4.52 19.17
C LEU A 162 9.01 -5.81 18.51
N ASN A 163 8.65 -6.04 17.25
CA ASN A 163 9.09 -7.23 16.53
C ASN A 163 10.53 -7.09 16.04
N ALA A 164 10.99 -5.91 15.68
CA ALA A 164 12.38 -5.66 15.30
C ALA A 164 13.36 -6.03 16.44
N THR A 165 13.03 -5.66 17.68
CA THR A 165 13.89 -5.96 18.86
C THR A 165 13.99 -7.46 19.18
N LYS A 166 13.05 -8.28 18.70
CA LYS A 166 13.03 -9.74 18.92
C LYS A 166 13.78 -10.52 17.84
N LYS A 167 14.30 -9.87 16.81
CA LYS A 167 14.99 -10.54 15.70
C LYS A 167 16.49 -10.43 15.82
N ASN A 168 17.17 -11.52 15.49
CA ASN A 168 18.64 -11.62 15.45
C ASN A 168 19.19 -11.55 14.02
N ASP A 169 18.35 -11.74 13.01
CA ASP A 169 18.74 -11.67 11.61
C ASP A 169 18.58 -10.24 11.06
N LEU A 170 19.64 -9.72 10.44
CA LEU A 170 19.68 -8.34 9.91
C LEU A 170 18.57 -8.06 8.89
N LYS A 171 18.25 -9.03 8.01
CA LYS A 171 17.17 -8.85 7.04
C LYS A 171 15.80 -8.77 7.71
N ALA A 172 15.58 -9.59 8.75
CA ALA A 172 14.36 -9.55 9.51
C ALA A 172 14.22 -8.24 10.31
N ILE A 173 15.33 -7.74 10.92
CA ILE A 173 15.34 -6.44 11.59
C ILE A 173 14.99 -5.32 10.59
N LEU A 174 15.62 -5.32 9.41
CA LEU A 174 15.32 -4.34 8.36
C LEU A 174 13.86 -4.40 7.89
N ALA A 175 13.28 -5.60 7.76
CA ALA A 175 11.87 -5.75 7.42
C ALA A 175 10.97 -5.06 8.44
N TYR A 176 11.14 -5.38 9.73
CA TYR A 176 10.32 -4.80 10.79
C TYR A 176 10.58 -3.31 11.04
N SER A 177 11.79 -2.81 10.76
CA SER A 177 12.09 -1.38 10.82
C SER A 177 11.50 -0.61 9.63
N THR A 178 11.21 -1.30 8.52
CA THR A 178 10.55 -0.70 7.35
C THR A 178 9.03 -0.62 7.53
N ILE A 179 8.44 -1.60 8.23
CA ILE A 179 7.05 -1.59 8.68
C ILE A 179 6.83 -0.42 9.63
#